data_534e04d2109111685b4f2dea4a6f875d
#
_entry.id   534e04d2109111685b4f2dea4a6f875d
#
_cell.length_a   1.000
_cell.length_b   1.000
_cell.length_c   1.000
_cell.angle_alpha   90.00
_cell.angle_beta   90.00
_cell.angle_gamma   90.00
#
_symmetry.space_group_name_H-M   'P 1'
#
loop_
_entity.id
_entity.type
_entity.pdbx_description
1 polymer ?
#
loop_
_entity_poly.entity_id
_entity_poly.type
_entity_poly.pdbx_seq_one_letter_code
_entity_poly.pdbx_strand_id
1 'polypeptide(L)'
;DRIGEGSRGICYAKRSLEIWDRLGLGERLLSMGVTWRLGKVFLRDRLAYDFDLLPEDGHKMPAFINLQQYRLEKALVDRAQEIGTIDLRWKNKVLGLAARGDGVRLAVETPEGFYALDAAWVIAADGARSTVRELLGLGFGGVSFEDKFLIADIRMAADLPTERPGARLRGLLR
;
A
#
# COMPACT_ATOMS: atom_id res chain seq x y z
N ASP A 1 1.93 14.47 -3.89
CA ASP A 1 2.94 15.46 -4.18
C ASP A 1 4.23 14.86 -4.77
N ARG A 2 4.60 13.67 -4.35
CA ARG A 2 5.78 12.89 -4.78
C ARG A 2 5.66 11.45 -4.27
N ILE A 3 6.51 10.58 -4.79
CA ILE A 3 6.70 9.24 -4.22
C ILE A 3 7.14 9.39 -2.76
N GLY A 4 6.55 8.59 -1.86
CA GLY A 4 6.82 8.65 -0.44
C GLY A 4 8.30 8.43 -0.10
N GLU A 5 8.80 9.09 0.93
CA GLU A 5 10.08 8.80 1.54
C GLU A 5 9.87 7.92 2.77
N GLY A 6 10.55 6.77 2.82
CA GLY A 6 10.36 5.76 3.86
C GLY A 6 9.17 4.82 3.58
N SER A 7 8.95 3.89 4.48
CA SER A 7 7.92 2.86 4.33
C SER A 7 7.00 2.85 5.54
N ARG A 8 5.70 2.95 5.32
CA ARG A 8 4.65 2.69 6.33
C ARG A 8 4.10 1.26 6.20
N GLY A 9 4.17 0.69 5.01
CA GLY A 9 3.81 -0.68 4.71
C GLY A 9 4.99 -1.40 4.08
N ILE A 10 5.21 -2.65 4.47
CA ILE A 10 6.32 -3.46 3.95
C ILE A 10 5.85 -4.84 3.48
N CYS A 11 4.73 -5.32 3.99
CA CYS A 11 4.24 -6.67 3.74
C CYS A 11 2.97 -6.63 2.90
N TYR A 12 3.00 -7.29 1.74
CA TYR A 12 1.87 -7.33 0.81
C TYR A 12 1.45 -8.76 0.55
N ALA A 13 0.13 -8.99 0.67
CA ALA A 13 -0.47 -10.31 0.53
C ALA A 13 -0.64 -10.72 -0.95
N LYS A 14 -0.76 -12.02 -1.18
CA LYS A 14 -1.00 -12.67 -2.47
C LYS A 14 -2.04 -11.95 -3.32
N ARG A 15 -3.18 -11.56 -2.74
CA ARG A 15 -4.24 -10.88 -3.49
C ARG A 15 -3.79 -9.54 -4.09
N SER A 16 -3.02 -8.75 -3.36
CA SER A 16 -2.45 -7.51 -3.89
C SER A 16 -1.48 -7.78 -5.03
N LEU A 17 -0.63 -8.79 -4.87
CA LEU A 17 0.32 -9.21 -5.91
C LEU A 17 -0.39 -9.69 -7.19
N GLU A 18 -1.49 -10.42 -7.07
CA GLU A 18 -2.31 -10.86 -8.22
C GLU A 18 -2.92 -9.67 -8.97
N ILE A 19 -3.34 -8.63 -8.25
CA ILE A 19 -3.88 -7.41 -8.87
C ILE A 19 -2.76 -6.69 -9.63
N TRP A 20 -1.60 -6.51 -9.02
CA TRP A 20 -0.46 -5.86 -9.67
C TRP A 20 0.12 -6.68 -10.82
N ASP A 21 0.04 -8.01 -10.75
CA ASP A 21 0.42 -8.89 -11.86
C ASP A 21 -0.44 -8.65 -13.10
N ARG A 22 -1.75 -8.46 -12.92
CA ARG A 22 -2.66 -8.08 -14.01
C ARG A 22 -2.34 -6.72 -14.62
N LEU A 23 -1.69 -5.84 -13.88
CA LEU A 23 -1.17 -4.56 -14.36
C LEU A 23 0.20 -4.68 -15.04
N GLY A 24 0.75 -5.90 -15.12
CA GLY A 24 2.06 -6.17 -15.71
C GLY A 24 3.24 -5.89 -14.77
N LEU A 25 2.99 -5.86 -13.46
CA LEU A 25 4.02 -5.55 -12.45
C LEU A 25 4.48 -6.78 -11.65
N GLY A 26 3.83 -7.94 -11.80
CA GLY A 26 4.07 -9.11 -10.94
C GLY A 26 5.53 -9.49 -10.82
N GLU A 27 6.19 -9.83 -11.91
CA GLU A 27 7.60 -10.25 -11.92
C GLU A 27 8.55 -9.14 -11.44
N ARG A 28 8.28 -7.89 -11.85
CA ARG A 28 9.07 -6.74 -11.40
C ARG A 28 9.04 -6.58 -9.88
N LEU A 29 7.87 -6.74 -9.24
CA LEU A 29 7.73 -6.65 -7.80
C LEU A 29 8.39 -7.83 -7.10
N LEU A 30 8.24 -9.05 -7.62
CA LEU A 30 8.86 -10.24 -7.07
C LEU A 30 10.40 -10.14 -7.06
N SER A 31 10.99 -9.56 -8.11
CA SER A 31 12.46 -9.38 -8.19
C SER A 31 13.00 -8.33 -7.20
N MET A 32 12.17 -7.43 -6.69
CA MET A 32 12.58 -6.35 -5.79
C MET A 32 12.39 -6.66 -4.30
N GLY A 33 11.60 -7.66 -3.98
CA GLY A 33 11.21 -7.96 -2.61
C GLY A 33 11.66 -9.33 -2.12
N VAL A 34 11.36 -9.64 -0.87
CA VAL A 34 11.61 -10.95 -0.27
C VAL A 34 10.28 -11.65 -0.04
N THR A 35 10.08 -12.78 -0.72
CA THR A 35 8.86 -13.58 -0.59
C THR A 35 8.94 -14.52 0.62
N TRP A 36 7.81 -14.77 1.24
CA TRP A 36 7.73 -15.71 2.35
C TRP A 36 6.29 -16.27 2.50
N ARG A 37 6.18 -17.44 3.14
CA ARG A 37 4.89 -18.07 3.44
C ARG A 37 4.83 -18.65 4.86
N LEU A 38 5.98 -19.02 5.42
CA LEU A 38 6.07 -19.61 6.75
C LEU A 38 6.27 -18.52 7.79
N GLY A 39 5.49 -18.55 8.86
CA GLY A 39 5.65 -17.68 10.01
C GLY A 39 5.84 -18.51 11.28
N LYS A 40 6.69 -18.00 12.19
CA LYS A 40 6.94 -18.60 13.49
C LYS A 40 6.71 -17.57 14.58
N VAL A 41 5.92 -17.88 15.57
CA VAL A 41 5.65 -17.01 16.72
C VAL A 41 6.34 -17.57 17.95
N PHE A 42 7.11 -16.74 18.61
CA PHE A 42 7.84 -17.12 19.83
C PHE A 42 7.31 -16.34 21.03
N LEU A 43 7.12 -17.05 22.13
CA LEU A 43 6.93 -16.46 23.45
C LEU A 43 8.25 -16.60 24.21
N ARG A 44 8.95 -15.50 24.43
CA ARG A 44 10.35 -15.50 24.89
C ARG A 44 11.23 -16.32 23.93
N ASP A 45 11.87 -17.40 24.36
CA ASP A 45 12.74 -18.25 23.54
C ASP A 45 12.07 -19.56 23.11
N ARG A 46 10.80 -19.78 23.44
CA ARG A 46 10.04 -20.97 23.09
C ARG A 46 9.14 -20.69 21.91
N LEU A 47 9.20 -21.56 20.88
CA LEU A 47 8.24 -21.54 19.78
C LEU A 47 6.85 -21.80 20.34
N ALA A 48 5.93 -20.85 20.16
CA ALA A 48 4.54 -20.97 20.56
C ALA A 48 3.72 -21.69 19.48
N TYR A 49 3.86 -21.25 18.24
CA TYR A 49 3.27 -21.90 17.05
C TYR A 49 4.00 -21.45 15.77
N ASP A 50 3.82 -22.21 14.72
CA ASP A 50 4.15 -21.85 13.34
C ASP A 50 2.90 -21.94 12.46
N PHE A 51 2.97 -21.34 11.27
CA PHE A 51 1.88 -21.38 10.32
C PHE A 51 2.41 -21.25 8.89
N ASP A 52 1.73 -21.92 7.95
CA ASP A 52 1.91 -21.74 6.52
C ASP A 52 0.71 -20.97 5.95
N LEU A 53 0.96 -19.84 5.30
CA LEU A 53 -0.08 -18.98 4.73
C LEU A 53 -0.52 -19.43 3.33
N LEU A 54 0.17 -20.38 2.73
CA LEU A 54 -0.13 -20.90 1.39
C LEU A 54 0.42 -22.33 1.27
N PRO A 55 -0.22 -23.30 1.96
CA PRO A 55 0.23 -24.68 1.96
C PRO A 55 0.04 -25.38 0.60
N GLU A 56 -0.89 -24.90 -0.23
CA GLU A 56 -1.11 -25.45 -1.56
C GLU A 56 -0.03 -24.99 -2.55
N ASP A 57 0.27 -25.83 -3.53
CA ASP A 57 1.20 -25.54 -4.62
C ASP A 57 0.47 -24.99 -5.87
N GLY A 58 1.24 -24.56 -6.87
CA GLY A 58 0.73 -24.15 -8.19
C GLY A 58 0.26 -22.68 -8.26
N HIS A 59 0.46 -21.88 -7.24
CA HIS A 59 0.15 -20.45 -7.27
C HIS A 59 1.25 -19.65 -7.98
N LYS A 60 0.86 -18.78 -8.91
CA LYS A 60 1.77 -17.84 -9.57
C LYS A 60 2.37 -16.84 -8.58
N MET A 61 1.54 -16.30 -7.68
CA MET A 61 1.96 -15.30 -6.69
C MET A 61 2.19 -15.93 -5.32
N PRO A 62 3.25 -15.55 -4.60
CA PRO A 62 3.55 -16.05 -3.26
C PRO A 62 2.50 -15.57 -2.24
N ALA A 63 2.49 -16.19 -1.06
CA ALA A 63 1.61 -15.80 0.04
C ALA A 63 1.80 -14.34 0.43
N PHE A 64 3.05 -13.95 0.62
CA PHE A 64 3.47 -12.60 0.97
C PHE A 64 4.79 -12.21 0.32
N ILE A 65 4.96 -10.90 0.16
CA ILE A 65 6.24 -10.27 -0.17
C ILE A 65 6.50 -9.12 0.80
N ASN A 66 7.73 -9.01 1.24
CA ASN A 66 8.20 -7.79 1.89
C ASN A 66 8.93 -6.93 0.88
N LEU A 67 8.41 -5.74 0.69
CA LEU A 67 8.91 -4.75 -0.24
C LEU A 67 8.65 -3.36 0.34
N GLN A 68 9.64 -2.48 0.33
CA GLN A 68 9.47 -1.12 0.81
C GLN A 68 8.39 -0.39 -0.02
N GLN A 69 7.50 0.31 0.65
CA GLN A 69 6.37 1.00 0.03
C GLN A 69 6.81 1.96 -1.09
N TYR A 70 7.86 2.74 -0.88
CA TYR A 70 8.33 3.69 -1.89
C TYR A 70 8.79 3.02 -3.20
N ARG A 71 9.30 1.78 -3.14
CA ARG A 71 9.66 0.99 -4.33
C ARG A 71 8.43 0.52 -5.09
N LEU A 72 7.40 0.09 -4.36
CA LEU A 72 6.12 -0.24 -4.95
C LEU A 72 5.48 0.98 -5.61
N GLU A 73 5.43 2.12 -4.90
CA GLU A 73 4.89 3.37 -5.43
C GLU A 73 5.62 3.79 -6.71
N LYS A 74 6.97 3.70 -6.71
CA LYS A 74 7.76 4.00 -7.91
C LYS A 74 7.40 3.06 -9.07
N ALA A 75 7.29 1.75 -8.82
CA ALA A 75 6.94 0.80 -9.87
C ALA A 75 5.55 1.08 -10.46
N LEU A 76 4.58 1.48 -9.63
CA LEU A 76 3.23 1.87 -10.08
C LEU A 76 3.25 3.16 -10.90
N VAL A 77 4.01 4.17 -10.48
CA VAL A 77 4.17 5.43 -11.22
C VAL A 77 4.83 5.17 -12.58
N ASP A 78 5.94 4.43 -12.60
CA ASP A 78 6.63 4.08 -13.86
C ASP A 78 5.65 3.36 -14.81
N ARG A 79 4.88 2.40 -14.27
CA ARG A 79 3.91 1.66 -15.08
C ARG A 79 2.78 2.55 -15.61
N ALA A 80 2.30 3.48 -14.82
CA ALA A 80 1.30 4.46 -15.27
C ALA A 80 1.83 5.29 -16.44
N GLN A 81 3.09 5.71 -16.39
CA GLN A 81 3.76 6.44 -17.47
C GLN A 81 3.95 5.57 -18.73
N GLU A 82 4.33 4.30 -18.57
CA GLU A 82 4.49 3.34 -19.66
C GLU A 82 3.19 3.11 -20.45
N ILE A 83 2.04 3.12 -19.78
CA ILE A 83 0.72 2.91 -20.41
C ILE A 83 0.36 4.04 -21.37
N GLY A 84 0.83 5.27 -21.13
CA GLY A 84 0.69 6.41 -22.03
C GLY A 84 -0.72 7.02 -22.13
N THR A 85 -1.75 6.35 -21.62
CA THR A 85 -3.14 6.87 -21.56
C THR A 85 -3.51 7.44 -20.20
N ILE A 86 -2.59 7.39 -19.24
CA ILE A 86 -2.76 7.87 -17.87
C ILE A 86 -2.08 9.24 -17.75
N ASP A 87 -2.87 10.27 -17.45
CA ASP A 87 -2.38 11.60 -17.13
C ASP A 87 -2.18 11.73 -15.63
N LEU A 88 -0.92 11.57 -15.17
CA LEU A 88 -0.54 11.62 -13.78
C LEU A 88 -0.17 13.04 -13.37
N ARG A 89 -1.03 13.71 -12.60
CA ARG A 89 -0.88 15.10 -12.18
C ARG A 89 -0.48 15.21 -10.71
N TRP A 90 0.76 15.55 -10.46
CA TRP A 90 1.27 15.86 -9.13
C TRP A 90 0.85 17.28 -8.68
N LYS A 91 0.77 17.47 -7.35
CA LYS A 91 0.40 18.77 -6.75
C LYS A 91 -0.95 19.32 -7.21
N ASN A 92 -1.84 18.44 -7.63
CA ASN A 92 -3.21 18.77 -7.99
C ASN A 92 -4.13 18.33 -6.85
N LYS A 93 -4.69 19.31 -6.13
CA LYS A 93 -5.54 19.07 -4.98
C LYS A 93 -7.00 19.31 -5.33
N VAL A 94 -7.84 18.32 -5.17
CA VAL A 94 -9.27 18.47 -5.34
C VAL A 94 -9.84 19.24 -4.15
N LEU A 95 -10.50 20.37 -4.43
CA LEU A 95 -11.15 21.23 -3.44
C LEU A 95 -12.68 21.22 -3.52
N GLY A 96 -13.23 20.82 -4.65
CA GLY A 96 -14.66 20.83 -4.87
C GLY A 96 -15.09 19.73 -5.84
N LEU A 97 -16.35 19.31 -5.69
CA LEU A 97 -16.98 18.29 -6.52
C LEU A 97 -18.44 18.70 -6.75
N ALA A 98 -18.87 18.70 -8.02
CA ALA A 98 -20.25 18.97 -8.42
C ALA A 98 -20.72 17.92 -9.41
N ALA A 99 -21.83 17.24 -9.12
CA ALA A 99 -22.48 16.34 -10.06
C ALA A 99 -23.00 17.14 -11.27
N ARG A 100 -22.87 16.57 -12.46
CA ARG A 100 -23.42 17.05 -13.73
C ARG A 100 -24.32 15.97 -14.30
N GLY A 101 -25.13 16.31 -15.28
CA GLY A 101 -26.08 15.35 -15.84
C GLY A 101 -25.45 14.07 -16.39
N ASP A 102 -24.24 14.15 -16.92
CA ASP A 102 -23.48 13.07 -17.57
C ASP A 102 -22.09 12.81 -16.94
N GLY A 103 -21.80 13.42 -15.78
CA GLY A 103 -20.50 13.27 -15.14
C GLY A 103 -20.31 14.10 -13.90
N VAL A 104 -19.08 14.42 -13.61
CA VAL A 104 -18.65 15.14 -12.40
C VAL A 104 -17.68 16.25 -12.79
N ARG A 105 -17.89 17.45 -12.25
CA ARG A 105 -16.92 18.55 -12.31
C ARG A 105 -16.14 18.63 -11.01
N LEU A 106 -14.82 18.64 -11.12
CA LEU A 106 -13.89 18.86 -10.02
C LEU A 106 -13.32 20.27 -10.07
N ALA A 107 -13.21 20.93 -8.93
CA ALA A 107 -12.39 22.12 -8.75
C ALA A 107 -11.02 21.67 -8.22
N VAL A 108 -9.96 22.05 -8.91
CA VAL A 108 -8.60 21.62 -8.61
C VAL A 108 -7.69 22.82 -8.37
N GLU A 109 -6.94 22.77 -7.27
CA GLU A 109 -5.89 23.72 -6.91
C GLU A 109 -4.51 23.17 -7.31
N THR A 110 -3.70 24.03 -7.90
CA THR A 110 -2.29 23.78 -8.20
C THR A 110 -1.43 24.92 -7.69
N PRO A 111 -0.11 24.78 -7.64
CA PRO A 111 0.79 25.90 -7.32
C PRO A 111 0.64 27.13 -8.23
N GLU A 112 0.18 26.92 -9.45
CA GLU A 112 0.00 27.98 -10.47
C GLU A 112 -1.42 28.59 -10.46
N GLY A 113 -2.36 28.02 -9.69
CA GLY A 113 -3.73 28.53 -9.61
C GLY A 113 -4.77 27.41 -9.61
N PHE A 114 -5.97 27.75 -10.08
CA PHE A 114 -7.13 26.87 -10.04
C PHE A 114 -7.61 26.53 -11.46
N TYR A 115 -8.13 25.30 -11.63
CA TYR A 115 -8.83 24.91 -12.85
C TYR A 115 -9.99 23.96 -12.55
N ALA A 116 -10.86 23.78 -13.53
CA ALA A 116 -11.92 22.80 -13.47
C ALA A 116 -11.58 21.59 -14.36
N LEU A 117 -11.90 20.40 -13.90
CA LEU A 117 -11.77 19.15 -14.63
C LEU A 117 -13.13 18.48 -14.71
N ASP A 118 -13.62 18.22 -15.92
CA ASP A 118 -14.83 17.43 -16.15
C ASP A 118 -14.43 15.97 -16.41
N ALA A 119 -15.12 15.06 -15.74
CA ALA A 119 -14.89 13.62 -15.87
C ALA A 119 -16.22 12.87 -15.89
N ALA A 120 -16.31 11.82 -16.70
CA ALA A 120 -17.49 10.95 -16.68
C ALA A 120 -17.63 10.20 -15.34
N TRP A 121 -16.50 9.83 -14.74
CA TRP A 121 -16.44 9.11 -13.45
C TRP A 121 -15.33 9.64 -12.59
N VAL A 122 -15.54 9.60 -11.28
CA VAL A 122 -14.52 9.91 -10.27
C VAL A 122 -14.42 8.75 -9.28
N ILE A 123 -13.20 8.24 -9.10
CA ILE A 123 -12.90 7.23 -8.10
C ILE A 123 -12.06 7.91 -7.01
N ALA A 124 -12.64 8.07 -5.83
CA ALA A 124 -11.95 8.66 -4.68
C ALA A 124 -11.09 7.61 -3.98
N ALA A 125 -9.77 7.74 -4.06
CA ALA A 125 -8.81 6.90 -3.35
C ALA A 125 -7.91 7.75 -2.43
N ASP A 126 -8.48 8.80 -1.83
CA ASP A 126 -7.80 9.85 -1.07
C ASP A 126 -7.68 9.56 0.44
N GLY A 127 -7.96 8.32 0.84
CA GLY A 127 -7.60 7.75 2.14
C GLY A 127 -8.49 8.14 3.31
N ALA A 128 -8.00 7.93 4.53
CA ALA A 128 -8.78 8.09 5.76
C ALA A 128 -9.27 9.54 5.99
N ARG A 129 -8.54 10.52 5.47
CA ARG A 129 -8.90 11.96 5.52
C ARG A 129 -9.45 12.44 4.17
N SER A 130 -10.31 11.64 3.57
CA SER A 130 -10.87 11.88 2.23
C SER A 130 -11.60 13.21 2.14
N THR A 131 -11.09 14.11 1.33
CA THR A 131 -11.76 15.38 0.98
C THR A 131 -13.04 15.12 0.19
N VAL A 132 -13.01 14.12 -0.71
CA VAL A 132 -14.19 13.77 -1.52
C VAL A 132 -15.33 13.27 -0.64
N ARG A 133 -15.04 12.46 0.38
CA ARG A 133 -16.04 12.00 1.35
C ARG A 133 -16.67 13.18 2.08
N GLU A 134 -15.86 14.13 2.53
CA GLU A 134 -16.36 15.35 3.22
C GLU A 134 -17.23 16.21 2.31
N LEU A 135 -16.80 16.42 1.05
CA LEU A 135 -17.57 17.17 0.05
C LEU A 135 -18.93 16.52 -0.26
N LEU A 136 -19.03 15.20 -0.14
CA LEU A 136 -20.28 14.45 -0.32
C LEU A 136 -21.11 14.38 0.96
N GLY A 137 -20.67 14.97 2.08
CA GLY A 137 -21.38 14.92 3.35
C GLY A 137 -21.48 13.51 3.96
N LEU A 138 -20.58 12.60 3.56
CA LEU A 138 -20.60 11.21 4.02
C LEU A 138 -19.86 11.06 5.35
N GLY A 139 -20.44 10.31 6.28
CA GLY A 139 -19.83 9.98 7.56
C GLY A 139 -18.64 9.00 7.43
N PHE A 140 -17.78 8.99 8.43
CA PHE A 140 -16.72 8.02 8.61
C PHE A 140 -16.76 7.50 10.03
N GLY A 141 -17.51 6.40 10.22
CA GLY A 141 -17.68 5.77 11.53
C GLY A 141 -16.54 4.80 11.84
N GLY A 142 -16.29 4.58 13.13
CA GLY A 142 -15.29 3.64 13.59
C GLY A 142 -14.83 3.92 15.01
N VAL A 143 -13.93 3.08 15.52
CA VAL A 143 -13.28 3.25 16.82
C VAL A 143 -11.79 3.48 16.60
N SER A 144 -11.25 4.52 17.23
CA SER A 144 -9.80 4.74 17.27
C SER A 144 -9.21 3.97 18.44
N PHE A 145 -8.17 3.18 18.18
CA PHE A 145 -7.39 2.54 19.23
C PHE A 145 -6.19 3.42 19.58
N GLU A 146 -5.90 3.52 20.86
CA GLU A 146 -4.74 4.28 21.37
C GLU A 146 -3.48 3.43 21.49
N ASP A 147 -3.52 2.18 21.01
CA ASP A 147 -2.39 1.28 21.01
C ASP A 147 -1.20 1.86 20.26
N LYS A 148 -0.03 1.76 20.88
CA LYS A 148 1.24 2.23 20.32
C LYS A 148 2.07 1.05 19.86
N PHE A 149 2.48 1.06 18.60
CA PHE A 149 3.38 0.06 18.03
C PHE A 149 4.72 0.70 17.71
N LEU A 150 5.80 0.06 18.14
CA LEU A 150 7.15 0.45 17.77
C LEU A 150 7.58 -0.33 16.53
N ILE A 151 7.89 0.38 15.46
CA ILE A 151 8.43 -0.17 14.21
C ILE A 151 9.84 0.40 14.04
N ALA A 152 10.82 -0.47 13.85
CA ALA A 152 12.20 -0.06 13.61
C ALA A 152 12.73 -0.74 12.33
N ASP A 153 13.21 0.06 11.40
CA ASP A 153 13.96 -0.41 10.23
C ASP A 153 15.44 -0.47 10.58
N ILE A 154 16.03 -1.66 10.47
CA ILE A 154 17.43 -1.90 10.84
C ILE A 154 18.20 -2.35 9.61
N ARG A 155 19.34 -1.72 9.35
CA ARG A 155 20.34 -2.24 8.42
C ARG A 155 21.26 -3.18 9.17
N MET A 156 21.30 -4.44 8.75
CA MET A 156 22.16 -5.45 9.35
C MET A 156 23.09 -6.07 8.30
N ALA A 157 24.36 -6.24 8.64
CA ALA A 157 25.29 -7.11 7.95
C ALA A 157 25.24 -8.48 8.64
N ALA A 158 24.19 -9.27 8.38
CA ALA A 158 24.01 -10.60 8.95
C ALA A 158 23.42 -11.52 7.89
N ASP A 159 23.97 -12.72 7.80
CA ASP A 159 23.41 -13.81 7.00
C ASP A 159 22.28 -14.45 7.84
N LEU A 160 21.05 -14.04 7.56
CA LEU A 160 19.88 -14.57 8.23
C LEU A 160 19.24 -15.65 7.37
N PRO A 161 18.78 -16.77 7.96
CA PRO A 161 18.05 -17.77 7.23
C PRO A 161 16.80 -17.17 6.57
N THR A 162 16.51 -17.61 5.36
CA THR A 162 15.33 -17.16 4.58
C THR A 162 13.99 -17.52 5.23
N GLU A 163 14.00 -18.47 6.16
CA GLU A 163 12.88 -18.69 7.07
C GLU A 163 12.85 -17.53 8.07
N ARG A 164 11.90 -16.62 7.94
CA ARG A 164 11.73 -15.56 8.93
C ARG A 164 11.18 -16.14 10.22
N PRO A 165 11.93 -16.14 11.31
CA PRO A 165 11.31 -16.27 12.63
C PRO A 165 10.36 -15.09 12.75
N GLY A 166 9.08 -15.35 12.99
CA GLY A 166 8.10 -14.33 13.34
C GLY A 166 8.66 -13.44 14.42
N ALA A 167 8.21 -12.20 14.46
CA ALA A 167 8.71 -11.20 15.39
C ALA A 167 8.87 -11.79 16.80
N ARG A 168 10.10 -11.79 17.33
CA ARG A 168 10.33 -12.10 18.73
C ARG A 168 9.66 -11.00 19.52
N LEU A 169 8.51 -11.27 20.11
CA LEU A 169 7.86 -10.39 21.08
C LEU A 169 8.69 -10.39 22.38
N ARG A 170 9.93 -9.89 22.31
CA ARG A 170 10.72 -9.60 23.49
C ARG A 170 10.30 -8.22 23.98
N GLY A 171 9.58 -8.18 25.08
CA GLY A 171 9.42 -6.95 25.86
C GLY A 171 8.08 -6.23 25.85
N LEU A 172 7.00 -6.82 25.34
CA LEU A 172 5.68 -6.18 25.36
C LEU A 172 4.81 -6.51 26.58
N LEU A 173 5.36 -7.22 27.58
CA LEU A 173 4.69 -7.51 28.85
C LEU A 173 5.63 -7.15 30.02
N ARG A 174 5.71 -5.86 30.35
CA ARG A 174 6.00 -5.33 31.66
C ARG A 174 5.00 -4.26 32.01
#